data_00dafbba7993bdc7693ee91cfe4aaee2
#
_entry.id   00dafbba7993bdc7693ee91cfe4aaee2
#
_cell.length_a   1.000
_cell.length_b   1.000
_cell.length_c   1.000
_cell.angle_alpha   90.00
_cell.angle_beta   90.00
_cell.angle_gamma   90.00
#
_symmetry.space_group_name_H-M   'P 1'
#
loop_
_entity.id
_entity.type
_entity.pdbx_description
1 polymer ?
#
loop_
_entity_poly.entity_id
_entity_poly.type
_entity_poly.pdbx_seq_one_letter_code
_entity_poly.pdbx_strand_id
1 'polypeptide(L)'
;MSNIQIAVSAADAAVTAPATLTSGMVGATVTFAFSGTAWQSLRKIAVFRAGSVRRDVEETDWSGSVCTIPWECLSEADERLLVGVYGMDEAGTVVIPTVYADCGWIWPGADPSGDPAADPTGPFYAGLLAEALEKAKVSGVFDGPAGPEGKTGPAGPKGENGDSYTVKGLYATLSALQAAHPTGSAGDAWFVGTAEDNVVYQWDVDQAK
;
A
#
# COMPACT_ATOMS: atom_id res chain seq x y z
N MET A 1 3.15 29.02 -31.76
CA MET A 1 2.63 28.59 -30.47
C MET A 1 3.12 29.56 -29.41
N SER A 2 2.25 29.97 -28.51
CA SER A 2 2.62 30.87 -27.41
C SER A 2 3.52 30.14 -26.42
N ASN A 3 4.68 30.72 -26.09
CA ASN A 3 5.61 30.16 -25.12
C ASN A 3 6.01 31.25 -24.13
N ILE A 4 5.77 31.02 -22.88
CA ILE A 4 6.17 31.88 -21.78
C ILE A 4 7.50 31.36 -21.22
N GLN A 5 8.43 32.26 -20.92
CA GLN A 5 9.67 31.87 -20.26
C GLN A 5 9.66 32.33 -18.81
N ILE A 6 10.01 31.41 -17.91
CA ILE A 6 10.06 31.65 -16.47
C ILE A 6 11.44 31.28 -15.95
N ALA A 7 12.13 32.21 -15.32
CA ALA A 7 13.33 31.93 -14.55
C ALA A 7 12.95 31.51 -13.14
N VAL A 8 13.54 30.42 -12.67
CA VAL A 8 13.33 29.87 -11.33
C VAL A 8 14.64 29.90 -10.58
N SER A 9 14.64 30.57 -9.42
CA SER A 9 15.82 30.72 -8.55
C SER A 9 15.42 30.51 -7.08
N ALA A 10 15.93 29.49 -6.46
CA ALA A 10 15.50 29.10 -5.11
C ALA A 10 13.97 29.01 -5.01
N ALA A 11 13.33 29.79 -4.17
CA ALA A 11 11.87 29.85 -4.01
C ALA A 11 11.21 30.94 -4.87
N ASP A 12 11.92 31.54 -5.80
CA ASP A 12 11.42 32.61 -6.65
C ASP A 12 11.14 32.12 -8.08
N ALA A 13 10.09 32.66 -8.70
CA ALA A 13 9.76 32.41 -10.09
C ALA A 13 9.32 33.72 -10.75
N ALA A 14 9.98 34.09 -11.83
CA ALA A 14 9.74 35.33 -12.53
C ALA A 14 9.59 35.13 -14.04
N VAL A 15 8.59 35.78 -14.65
CA VAL A 15 8.44 35.77 -16.12
C VAL A 15 9.56 36.61 -16.76
N THR A 16 10.33 35.98 -17.64
CA THR A 16 11.40 36.62 -18.38
C THR A 16 11.01 36.95 -19.80
N ALA A 17 10.08 36.18 -20.40
CA ALA A 17 9.47 36.47 -21.69
C ALA A 17 7.97 36.13 -21.60
N PRO A 18 7.11 37.16 -21.66
CA PRO A 18 5.65 36.95 -21.64
C PRO A 18 5.17 36.51 -23.04
N ALA A 19 3.99 35.89 -23.07
CA ALA A 19 3.27 35.58 -24.30
C ALA A 19 1.81 35.97 -24.18
N THR A 20 1.16 36.26 -25.28
CA THR A 20 -0.28 36.50 -25.30
C THR A 20 -1.01 35.15 -25.13
N LEU A 21 -1.92 35.11 -24.18
CA LEU A 21 -2.79 33.98 -23.93
C LEU A 21 -4.23 34.34 -24.25
N THR A 22 -4.97 33.40 -24.83
CA THR A 22 -6.40 33.57 -25.11
C THR A 22 -7.17 32.37 -24.59
N SER A 23 -8.42 32.59 -24.23
CA SER A 23 -9.32 31.49 -23.86
C SER A 23 -9.50 30.53 -25.06
N GLY A 24 -9.65 29.24 -24.76
CA GLY A 24 -9.71 28.18 -25.78
C GLY A 24 -8.37 27.84 -26.45
N MET A 25 -7.26 28.46 -26.05
CA MET A 25 -5.94 28.16 -26.62
C MET A 25 -5.44 26.79 -26.16
N VAL A 26 -4.96 25.97 -27.12
CA VAL A 26 -4.35 24.66 -26.89
C VAL A 26 -2.89 24.67 -27.34
N GLY A 27 -2.04 23.94 -26.60
CA GLY A 27 -0.63 23.80 -26.94
C GLY A 27 0.24 25.02 -26.59
N ALA A 28 -0.27 25.96 -25.79
CA ALA A 28 0.56 26.98 -25.18
C ALA A 28 1.53 26.31 -24.17
N THR A 29 2.75 26.85 -24.07
CA THR A 29 3.81 26.25 -23.27
C THR A 29 4.47 27.24 -22.35
N VAL A 30 5.08 26.69 -21.27
CA VAL A 30 6.01 27.42 -20.41
C VAL A 30 7.38 26.75 -20.51
N THR A 31 8.42 27.53 -20.68
CA THR A 31 9.81 27.07 -20.58
C THR A 31 10.40 27.54 -19.25
N PHE A 32 10.86 26.61 -18.43
CA PHE A 32 11.48 26.89 -17.15
C PHE A 32 13.02 26.93 -17.29
N ALA A 33 13.63 27.97 -16.73
CA ALA A 33 15.07 28.09 -16.61
C ALA A 33 15.45 28.05 -15.13
N PHE A 34 15.84 26.87 -14.64
CA PHE A 34 16.24 26.66 -13.24
C PHE A 34 17.68 27.12 -13.02
N SER A 35 17.91 27.89 -11.97
CA SER A 35 19.23 28.32 -11.52
C SER A 35 19.52 27.78 -10.11
N GLY A 36 20.82 27.47 -9.88
CA GLY A 36 21.27 26.91 -8.60
C GLY A 36 21.22 25.38 -8.53
N THR A 37 22.01 24.82 -7.62
CA THR A 37 22.18 23.37 -7.45
C THR A 37 21.02 22.69 -6.72
N ALA A 38 20.23 23.46 -5.97
CA ALA A 38 19.14 22.94 -5.13
C ALA A 38 18.05 22.22 -5.94
N TRP A 39 17.84 22.60 -7.21
CA TRP A 39 16.84 22.00 -8.09
C TRP A 39 17.30 20.73 -8.81
N GLN A 40 18.62 20.42 -8.80
CA GLN A 40 19.18 19.33 -9.61
C GLN A 40 18.75 17.94 -9.15
N SER A 41 18.55 17.77 -7.84
CA SER A 41 18.17 16.47 -7.24
C SER A 41 16.69 16.36 -6.93
N LEU A 42 15.89 17.36 -7.27
CA LEU A 42 14.48 17.39 -6.94
C LEU A 42 13.62 17.06 -8.17
N ARG A 43 12.58 16.27 -7.97
CA ARG A 43 11.49 16.11 -8.92
C ARG A 43 10.67 17.39 -8.94
N LYS A 44 10.45 17.95 -10.10
CA LYS A 44 9.79 19.25 -10.29
C LYS A 44 8.34 19.06 -10.71
N ILE A 45 7.46 19.81 -10.10
CA ILE A 45 6.05 19.84 -10.44
C ILE A 45 5.65 21.29 -10.72
N ALA A 46 5.18 21.55 -11.93
CA ALA A 46 4.63 22.85 -12.31
C ALA A 46 3.18 22.96 -11.81
N VAL A 47 2.86 24.10 -11.24
CA VAL A 47 1.50 24.42 -10.75
C VAL A 47 0.96 25.57 -11.59
N PHE A 48 -0.12 25.31 -12.29
CA PHE A 48 -0.86 26.31 -13.07
C PHE A 48 -2.14 26.68 -12.31
N ARG A 49 -2.44 27.97 -12.24
CA ARG A 49 -3.67 28.47 -11.63
C ARG A 49 -4.25 29.60 -12.45
N ALA A 50 -5.55 29.51 -12.74
CA ALA A 50 -6.35 30.60 -13.31
C ALA A 50 -7.72 30.59 -12.64
N GLY A 51 -8.08 31.70 -11.98
CA GLY A 51 -9.30 31.77 -11.18
C GLY A 51 -9.39 30.66 -10.14
N SER A 52 -10.43 29.84 -10.25
CA SER A 52 -10.66 28.68 -9.40
C SER A 52 -9.98 27.41 -9.90
N VAL A 53 -9.48 27.40 -11.13
CA VAL A 53 -8.84 26.23 -11.72
C VAL A 53 -7.38 26.13 -11.25
N ARG A 54 -6.99 24.96 -10.78
CA ARG A 54 -5.59 24.61 -10.49
C ARG A 54 -5.25 23.30 -11.17
N ARG A 55 -4.05 23.21 -11.78
CA ARG A 55 -3.51 22.00 -12.36
C ARG A 55 -2.02 21.87 -12.03
N ASP A 56 -1.62 20.69 -11.63
CA ASP A 56 -0.25 20.32 -11.34
C ASP A 56 0.24 19.40 -12.46
N VAL A 57 1.45 19.64 -13.00
CA VAL A 57 2.05 18.86 -14.09
C VAL A 57 3.44 18.41 -13.67
N GLU A 58 3.65 17.11 -13.64
CA GLU A 58 4.93 16.52 -13.24
C GLU A 58 6.01 16.71 -14.32
N GLU A 59 7.28 16.77 -13.90
CA GLU A 59 8.44 16.92 -14.80
C GLU A 59 8.53 15.78 -15.83
N THR A 60 8.01 14.60 -15.51
CA THR A 60 7.92 13.45 -16.43
C THR A 60 7.08 13.73 -17.67
N ASP A 61 6.13 14.66 -17.56
CA ASP A 61 5.22 15.05 -18.65
C ASP A 61 5.74 16.27 -19.42
N TRP A 62 6.94 16.77 -19.07
CA TRP A 62 7.58 17.88 -19.77
C TRP A 62 8.44 17.38 -20.93
N SER A 63 8.63 18.22 -21.90
CA SER A 63 9.63 18.01 -22.96
C SER A 63 10.91 18.79 -22.61
N GLY A 64 11.80 18.13 -21.85
CA GLY A 64 12.98 18.81 -21.28
C GLY A 64 12.58 19.87 -20.25
N SER A 65 12.83 21.15 -20.56
CA SER A 65 12.42 22.27 -19.70
C SER A 65 11.07 22.90 -20.10
N VAL A 66 10.38 22.33 -21.08
CA VAL A 66 9.13 22.86 -21.62
C VAL A 66 7.95 22.08 -21.10
N CYS A 67 7.05 22.77 -20.41
CA CYS A 67 5.80 22.24 -19.90
C CYS A 67 4.63 22.80 -20.70
N THR A 68 3.70 21.96 -21.13
CA THR A 68 2.46 22.41 -21.77
C THR A 68 1.53 22.97 -20.71
N ILE A 69 0.96 24.14 -20.96
CA ILE A 69 -0.07 24.73 -20.09
C ILE A 69 -1.35 23.91 -20.24
N PRO A 70 -1.89 23.37 -19.15
CA PRO A 70 -3.17 22.66 -19.19
C PRO A 70 -4.26 23.58 -19.75
N TRP A 71 -4.99 23.09 -20.74
CA TRP A 71 -6.01 23.89 -21.43
C TRP A 71 -7.11 24.35 -20.48
N GLU A 72 -7.39 23.62 -19.42
CA GLU A 72 -8.39 23.97 -18.41
C GLU A 72 -8.03 25.30 -17.71
N CYS A 73 -6.74 25.59 -17.58
CA CYS A 73 -6.28 26.89 -17.07
C CYS A 73 -6.41 28.03 -18.09
N LEU A 74 -6.76 27.70 -19.34
CA LEU A 74 -7.00 28.65 -20.43
C LEU A 74 -8.45 28.58 -20.93
N SER A 75 -9.37 27.93 -20.20
CA SER A 75 -10.78 27.82 -20.61
C SER A 75 -11.57 29.10 -20.43
N GLU A 76 -11.24 29.87 -19.40
CA GLU A 76 -11.95 31.09 -19.02
C GLU A 76 -11.16 32.35 -19.44
N ALA A 77 -11.84 33.30 -20.04
CA ALA A 77 -11.28 34.62 -20.30
C ALA A 77 -11.34 35.49 -19.06
N ASP A 78 -10.62 36.62 -19.09
CA ASP A 78 -10.59 37.62 -18.03
C ASP A 78 -10.05 37.11 -16.68
N GLU A 79 -9.32 36.02 -16.71
CA GLU A 79 -8.57 35.47 -15.59
C GLU A 79 -7.06 35.69 -15.75
N ARG A 80 -6.32 35.64 -14.66
CA ARG A 80 -4.84 35.72 -14.69
C ARG A 80 -4.24 34.33 -14.57
N LEU A 81 -3.32 34.01 -15.48
CA LEU A 81 -2.53 32.79 -15.38
C LEU A 81 -1.37 33.00 -14.39
N LEU A 82 -1.38 32.24 -13.31
CA LEU A 82 -0.30 32.16 -12.33
C LEU A 82 0.41 30.82 -12.46
N VAL A 83 1.74 30.84 -12.54
CA VAL A 83 2.55 29.63 -12.68
C VAL A 83 3.61 29.58 -11.60
N GLY A 84 3.65 28.47 -10.86
CA GLY A 84 4.67 28.17 -9.87
C GLY A 84 5.30 26.81 -10.12
N VAL A 85 6.36 26.50 -9.40
CA VAL A 85 6.98 25.17 -9.39
C VAL A 85 7.30 24.78 -7.97
N TYR A 86 7.12 23.53 -7.60
CA TYR A 86 7.70 23.00 -6.37
C TYR A 86 8.58 21.78 -6.65
N GLY A 87 9.63 21.67 -5.86
CA GLY A 87 10.54 20.54 -5.89
C GLY A 87 10.24 19.57 -4.76
N MET A 88 10.16 18.29 -5.07
CA MET A 88 9.98 17.20 -4.12
C MET A 88 11.21 16.31 -4.06
N ASP A 89 11.51 15.79 -2.88
CA ASP A 89 12.52 14.75 -2.70
C ASP A 89 11.97 13.35 -3.08
N GLU A 90 12.82 12.33 -2.99
CA GLU A 90 12.44 10.94 -3.27
C GLU A 90 11.40 10.40 -2.28
N ALA A 91 11.30 10.97 -1.09
CA ALA A 91 10.29 10.59 -0.10
C ALA A 91 8.93 11.25 -0.35
N GLY A 92 8.83 12.13 -1.36
CA GLY A 92 7.60 12.85 -1.69
C GLY A 92 7.37 14.10 -0.82
N THR A 93 8.40 14.58 -0.12
CA THR A 93 8.32 15.80 0.67
C THR A 93 8.59 17.02 -0.20
N VAL A 94 7.74 18.04 -0.11
CA VAL A 94 7.99 19.34 -0.77
C VAL A 94 9.16 20.04 -0.08
N VAL A 95 10.25 20.21 -0.82
CA VAL A 95 11.50 20.83 -0.30
C VAL A 95 11.54 22.31 -0.64
N ILE A 96 11.20 22.66 -1.87
CA ILE A 96 11.23 24.05 -2.36
C ILE A 96 9.90 24.36 -3.07
N PRO A 97 8.99 25.13 -2.48
CA PRO A 97 7.90 25.76 -3.22
C PRO A 97 8.36 27.13 -3.74
N THR A 98 8.04 27.49 -4.99
CA THR A 98 8.23 28.86 -5.46
C THR A 98 7.02 29.73 -5.15
N VAL A 99 7.21 31.05 -5.21
CA VAL A 99 6.10 31.98 -5.42
C VAL A 99 5.51 31.77 -6.82
N TYR A 100 4.29 32.23 -7.04
CA TYR A 100 3.71 32.20 -8.37
C TYR A 100 4.25 33.36 -9.24
N ALA A 101 4.74 33.02 -10.42
CA ALA A 101 4.98 33.99 -11.49
C ALA A 101 3.65 34.37 -12.12
N ASP A 102 3.40 35.66 -12.26
CA ASP A 102 2.22 36.18 -12.93
C ASP A 102 2.46 36.24 -14.45
N CYS A 103 1.81 35.34 -15.18
CA CYS A 103 1.96 35.22 -16.62
C CYS A 103 1.03 36.14 -17.44
N GLY A 104 0.24 36.96 -16.77
CA GLY A 104 -0.64 37.93 -17.41
C GLY A 104 -2.10 37.47 -17.54
N TRP A 105 -2.87 38.28 -18.27
CA TRP A 105 -4.27 38.03 -18.53
C TRP A 105 -4.48 37.01 -19.65
N ILE A 106 -5.54 36.20 -19.49
CA ILE A 106 -6.09 35.35 -20.54
C ILE A 106 -7.19 36.18 -21.23
N TRP A 107 -6.91 36.57 -22.45
CA TRP A 107 -7.84 37.40 -23.24
C TRP A 107 -8.93 36.54 -23.86
N PRO A 108 -10.13 37.11 -24.16
CA PRO A 108 -11.14 36.38 -24.91
C PRO A 108 -10.61 35.85 -26.23
N GLY A 109 -10.70 34.54 -26.44
CA GLY A 109 -10.34 33.89 -27.70
C GLY A 109 -11.43 34.08 -28.77
N ALA A 110 -11.04 34.06 -30.03
CA ALA A 110 -11.97 34.16 -31.18
C ALA A 110 -12.54 32.76 -31.54
N ASP A 111 -12.83 31.94 -30.54
CA ASP A 111 -13.44 30.63 -30.73
C ASP A 111 -14.97 30.76 -30.69
N PRO A 112 -15.67 30.51 -31.81
CA PRO A 112 -17.13 30.67 -31.89
C PRO A 112 -17.89 29.51 -31.18
N SER A 113 -17.26 28.40 -30.86
CA SER A 113 -17.94 27.23 -30.28
C SER A 113 -18.02 27.29 -28.77
N GLY A 114 -17.08 27.96 -28.10
CA GLY A 114 -16.97 27.94 -26.64
C GLY A 114 -16.65 26.56 -26.04
N ASP A 115 -16.46 25.55 -26.89
CA ASP A 115 -16.09 24.21 -26.45
C ASP A 115 -14.58 24.09 -26.22
N PRO A 116 -14.13 23.41 -25.18
CA PRO A 116 -12.71 23.18 -24.99
C PRO A 116 -12.15 22.35 -26.16
N ALA A 117 -11.07 22.83 -26.76
CA ALA A 117 -10.49 22.27 -27.99
C ALA A 117 -9.83 20.90 -27.83
N ALA A 118 -9.71 20.37 -26.64
CA ALA A 118 -9.19 19.02 -26.37
C ALA A 118 -9.66 18.51 -25.02
N ASP A 119 -9.91 17.19 -24.97
CA ASP A 119 -10.05 16.51 -23.71
C ASP A 119 -8.77 16.66 -22.86
N PRO A 120 -8.92 16.71 -21.54
CA PRO A 120 -7.76 16.71 -20.62
C PRO A 120 -6.82 15.57 -20.97
N THR A 121 -5.54 15.86 -21.01
CA THR A 121 -4.53 14.85 -21.36
C THR A 121 -4.66 13.64 -20.44
N GLY A 122 -4.90 12.45 -21.02
CA GLY A 122 -5.10 11.20 -20.31
C GLY A 122 -4.08 10.91 -19.18
N PRO A 123 -2.79 11.27 -19.32
CA PRO A 123 -1.79 11.12 -18.26
C PRO A 123 -2.15 11.81 -16.94
N PHE A 124 -2.76 12.99 -17.00
CA PHE A 124 -3.11 13.74 -15.77
C PHE A 124 -4.18 13.03 -14.94
N TYR A 125 -5.26 12.57 -15.57
CA TYR A 125 -6.29 11.82 -14.85
C TYR A 125 -5.81 10.44 -14.40
N ALA A 126 -4.95 9.81 -15.19
CA ALA A 126 -4.33 8.54 -14.81
C ALA A 126 -3.44 8.72 -13.57
N GLY A 127 -2.67 9.80 -13.49
CA GLY A 127 -1.86 10.14 -12.33
C GLY A 127 -2.69 10.42 -11.08
N LEU A 128 -3.72 11.26 -11.19
CA LEU A 128 -4.64 11.54 -10.08
C LEU A 128 -5.37 10.29 -9.60
N LEU A 129 -5.81 9.45 -10.53
CA LEU A 129 -6.49 8.21 -10.20
C LEU A 129 -5.54 7.22 -9.53
N ALA A 130 -4.31 7.10 -10.01
CA ALA A 130 -3.29 6.25 -9.41
C ALA A 130 -2.94 6.73 -7.99
N GLU A 131 -2.74 8.03 -7.79
CA GLU A 131 -2.48 8.60 -6.47
C GLU A 131 -3.66 8.43 -5.51
N ALA A 132 -4.88 8.66 -5.98
CA ALA A 132 -6.09 8.45 -5.19
C ALA A 132 -6.27 6.96 -4.82
N LEU A 133 -5.96 6.06 -5.76
CA LEU A 133 -6.02 4.62 -5.54
C LEU A 133 -4.97 4.15 -4.52
N GLU A 134 -3.75 4.64 -4.62
CA GLU A 134 -2.69 4.31 -3.64
C GLU A 134 -3.03 4.86 -2.25
N LYS A 135 -3.51 6.10 -2.14
CA LYS A 135 -3.99 6.65 -0.88
C LYS A 135 -5.14 5.83 -0.29
N ALA A 136 -6.09 5.41 -1.13
CA ALA A 136 -7.20 4.57 -0.71
C ALA A 136 -6.76 3.17 -0.25
N LYS A 137 -5.75 2.57 -0.92
CA LYS A 137 -5.14 1.31 -0.47
C LYS A 137 -4.46 1.46 0.89
N VAL A 138 -3.62 2.48 1.05
CA VAL A 138 -2.90 2.73 2.31
C VAL A 138 -3.86 3.06 3.46
N SER A 139 -4.97 3.72 3.19
CA SER A 139 -5.99 4.05 4.19
C SER A 139 -6.92 2.89 4.53
N GLY A 140 -6.78 1.74 3.86
CA GLY A 140 -7.63 0.57 4.11
C GLY A 140 -9.08 0.72 3.63
N VAL A 141 -9.37 1.69 2.76
CA VAL A 141 -10.75 1.90 2.22
C VAL A 141 -11.25 0.67 1.46
N PHE A 142 -10.32 -0.10 0.88
CA PHE A 142 -10.64 -1.34 0.17
C PHE A 142 -10.54 -2.59 1.05
N ASP A 143 -10.12 -2.45 2.31
CA ASP A 143 -10.10 -3.55 3.25
C ASP A 143 -11.54 -3.87 3.64
N GLY A 144 -12.02 -5.02 3.23
CA GLY A 144 -13.31 -5.52 3.69
C GLY A 144 -13.29 -5.76 5.20
N PRO A 145 -14.44 -5.86 5.86
CA PRO A 145 -14.49 -6.28 7.25
C PRO A 145 -13.76 -7.62 7.40
N ALA A 146 -13.02 -7.77 8.49
CA ALA A 146 -12.37 -9.05 8.80
C ALA A 146 -13.37 -10.19 8.66
N GLY A 147 -12.99 -11.24 7.94
CA GLY A 147 -13.83 -12.42 7.79
C GLY A 147 -14.26 -12.96 9.16
N PRO A 148 -15.42 -13.58 9.28
CA PRO A 148 -15.84 -14.20 10.52
C PRO A 148 -14.79 -15.21 10.99
N GLU A 149 -14.54 -15.23 12.28
CA GLU A 149 -13.65 -16.21 12.89
C GLU A 149 -14.04 -17.63 12.44
N GLY A 150 -13.07 -18.43 12.00
CA GLY A 150 -13.30 -19.80 11.59
C GLY A 150 -13.98 -20.58 12.73
N LYS A 151 -14.97 -21.39 12.39
CA LYS A 151 -15.65 -22.23 13.38
C LYS A 151 -14.61 -23.06 14.11
N THR A 152 -14.72 -23.11 15.44
CA THR A 152 -13.92 -24.04 16.27
C THR A 152 -14.05 -25.45 15.68
N GLY A 153 -12.91 -26.10 15.41
CA GLY A 153 -12.89 -27.46 14.92
C GLY A 153 -13.69 -28.38 15.87
N PRO A 154 -14.25 -29.48 15.37
CA PRO A 154 -14.94 -30.43 16.21
C PRO A 154 -14.00 -30.92 17.32
N ALA A 155 -14.54 -31.13 18.52
CA ALA A 155 -13.78 -31.74 19.61
C ALA A 155 -13.16 -33.06 19.11
N GLY A 156 -11.89 -33.28 19.43
CA GLY A 156 -11.24 -34.56 19.14
C GLY A 156 -12.06 -35.73 19.72
N PRO A 157 -11.95 -36.91 19.11
CA PRO A 157 -12.61 -38.07 19.62
C PRO A 157 -12.20 -38.29 21.10
N LYS A 158 -13.14 -38.74 21.91
CA LYS A 158 -12.87 -39.14 23.30
C LYS A 158 -11.74 -40.18 23.26
N GLY A 159 -10.73 -40.02 24.10
CA GLY A 159 -9.67 -41.01 24.25
C GLY A 159 -10.32 -42.38 24.62
N GLU A 160 -9.73 -43.43 24.09
CA GLU A 160 -10.15 -44.80 24.42
C GLU A 160 -10.08 -44.99 25.93
N ASN A 161 -11.04 -45.73 26.48
CA ASN A 161 -10.98 -46.12 27.90
C ASN A 161 -9.74 -46.98 28.07
N GLY A 162 -8.90 -46.68 29.05
CA GLY A 162 -7.78 -47.53 29.40
C GLY A 162 -8.26 -48.95 29.67
N ASP A 163 -7.48 -49.91 29.18
CA ASP A 163 -7.78 -51.34 29.36
C ASP A 163 -7.91 -51.67 30.86
N SER A 164 -9.03 -52.24 31.21
CA SER A 164 -9.29 -52.67 32.59
C SER A 164 -8.58 -54.00 32.82
N TYR A 165 -7.68 -54.01 33.76
CA TYR A 165 -6.99 -55.29 34.13
C TYR A 165 -7.80 -56.04 35.21
N THR A 166 -7.71 -57.34 35.13
CA THR A 166 -8.32 -58.25 36.16
C THR A 166 -7.22 -58.91 36.95
N VAL A 167 -7.19 -58.66 38.27
CA VAL A 167 -6.20 -59.30 39.16
C VAL A 167 -6.53 -60.75 39.34
N LYS A 168 -5.66 -61.64 38.98
CA LYS A 168 -5.86 -63.10 38.97
C LYS A 168 -5.30 -63.83 40.20
N GLY A 169 -4.45 -63.15 40.99
CA GLY A 169 -3.86 -63.76 42.17
C GLY A 169 -2.72 -62.96 42.80
N LEU A 170 -2.18 -63.49 43.89
CA LEU A 170 -1.06 -62.92 44.65
C LEU A 170 0.09 -63.91 44.70
N TYR A 171 1.31 -63.43 44.40
CA TYR A 171 2.56 -64.18 44.47
C TYR A 171 3.54 -63.49 45.42
N ALA A 172 4.28 -64.28 46.20
CA ALA A 172 5.24 -63.73 47.15
C ALA A 172 6.44 -63.00 46.49
N THR A 173 6.81 -63.41 45.29
CA THR A 173 7.93 -62.82 44.55
C THR A 173 7.64 -62.79 43.04
N LEU A 174 8.31 -61.88 42.32
CA LEU A 174 8.21 -61.80 40.86
C LEU A 174 8.68 -63.08 40.17
N SER A 175 9.75 -63.72 40.68
CA SER A 175 10.23 -65.01 40.16
C SER A 175 9.22 -66.13 40.28
N ALA A 176 8.44 -66.17 41.36
CA ALA A 176 7.36 -67.15 41.55
C ALA A 176 6.17 -66.89 40.58
N LEU A 177 5.85 -65.64 40.33
CA LEU A 177 4.87 -65.23 39.31
C LEU A 177 5.32 -65.66 37.92
N GLN A 178 6.53 -65.33 37.54
CA GLN A 178 7.07 -65.69 36.22
C GLN A 178 7.18 -67.21 36.00
N ALA A 179 7.51 -67.96 37.04
CA ALA A 179 7.56 -69.41 36.94
C ALA A 179 6.16 -70.04 36.80
N ALA A 180 5.15 -69.47 37.46
CA ALA A 180 3.78 -69.96 37.39
C ALA A 180 3.04 -69.54 36.09
N HIS A 181 3.42 -68.37 35.53
CA HIS A 181 2.80 -67.80 34.35
C HIS A 181 3.90 -67.39 33.35
N PRO A 182 4.49 -68.34 32.63
CA PRO A 182 5.51 -68.05 31.60
C PRO A 182 4.92 -67.37 30.37
N THR A 183 3.61 -67.39 30.21
CA THR A 183 2.82 -66.71 29.18
C THR A 183 1.53 -66.14 29.79
N GLY A 184 1.03 -65.03 29.25
CA GLY A 184 -0.20 -64.40 29.68
C GLY A 184 -0.94 -63.70 28.54
N SER A 185 -2.08 -63.12 28.81
CA SER A 185 -2.89 -62.37 27.88
C SER A 185 -2.91 -60.90 28.29
N ALA A 186 -3.09 -59.99 27.31
CA ALA A 186 -3.24 -58.60 27.60
C ALA A 186 -4.39 -58.37 28.64
N GLY A 187 -4.12 -57.53 29.65
CA GLY A 187 -5.05 -57.28 30.71
C GLY A 187 -4.99 -58.26 31.90
N ASP A 188 -4.18 -59.33 31.82
CA ASP A 188 -3.92 -60.17 32.96
C ASP A 188 -3.01 -59.46 33.97
N ALA A 189 -3.38 -59.45 35.23
CA ALA A 189 -2.58 -58.83 36.28
C ALA A 189 -2.52 -59.68 37.54
N TRP A 190 -1.42 -59.53 38.27
CA TRP A 190 -1.18 -60.22 39.54
C TRP A 190 -0.57 -59.27 40.56
N PHE A 191 -0.83 -59.54 41.83
CA PHE A 191 -0.11 -58.90 42.92
C PHE A 191 1.18 -59.67 43.20
N VAL A 192 2.24 -58.93 43.47
CA VAL A 192 3.50 -59.49 43.97
C VAL A 192 3.87 -58.78 45.24
N GLY A 193 4.08 -59.58 46.30
CA GLY A 193 4.34 -59.09 47.64
C GLY A 193 3.50 -59.83 48.71
N THR A 194 3.07 -59.08 49.73
CA THR A 194 2.21 -59.60 50.78
C THR A 194 0.75 -59.08 50.59
N ALA A 195 -0.18 -59.58 51.36
CA ALA A 195 -1.58 -59.09 51.28
C ALA A 195 -1.70 -57.60 51.63
N GLU A 196 -0.81 -57.08 52.44
CA GLU A 196 -0.83 -55.70 52.93
C GLU A 196 0.12 -54.76 52.15
N ASP A 197 1.21 -55.34 51.57
CA ASP A 197 2.18 -54.58 50.80
C ASP A 197 2.53 -55.35 49.52
N ASN A 198 1.99 -54.90 48.39
CA ASN A 198 2.14 -55.54 47.10
C ASN A 198 2.21 -54.54 45.95
N VAL A 199 2.74 -55.00 44.82
CA VAL A 199 2.83 -54.26 43.55
C VAL A 199 2.04 -55.03 42.51
N VAL A 200 1.25 -54.31 41.66
CA VAL A 200 0.54 -54.94 40.54
C VAL A 200 1.51 -55.11 39.35
N TYR A 201 1.59 -56.33 38.86
CA TYR A 201 2.23 -56.64 37.60
C TYR A 201 1.19 -57.01 36.54
N GLN A 202 1.17 -56.30 35.46
CA GLN A 202 0.25 -56.53 34.35
C GLN A 202 1.03 -57.17 33.20
N TRP A 203 0.40 -58.12 32.52
CA TRP A 203 0.99 -58.72 31.31
C TRP A 203 0.90 -57.74 30.18
N ASP A 204 2.07 -57.39 29.61
CA ASP A 204 2.23 -56.57 28.43
C ASP A 204 2.64 -57.44 27.25
N VAL A 205 1.78 -57.50 26.22
CA VAL A 205 2.03 -58.35 25.04
C VAL A 205 3.15 -57.76 24.14
N ASP A 206 3.36 -56.45 24.25
CA ASP A 206 4.39 -55.77 23.42
C ASP A 206 5.81 -55.92 23.98
N GLN A 207 5.93 -56.30 25.26
CA GLN A 207 7.21 -56.49 25.96
C GLN A 207 7.53 -57.94 26.26
N ALA A 208 6.80 -58.89 25.72
CA ALA A 208 7.08 -60.29 25.86
C ALA A 208 8.37 -60.70 25.17
N LYS A 209 9.50 -60.56 25.88
CA LYS A 209 10.79 -61.13 25.50
C LYS A 209 11.22 -62.12 26.60
#